data_dc1e44d4131ffc330f23a7e25b5b126b
#
_entry.id   dc1e44d4131ffc330f23a7e25b5b126b
#
_cell.length_a   1.000
_cell.length_b   1.000
_cell.length_c   1.000
_cell.angle_alpha   90.00
_cell.angle_beta   90.00
_cell.angle_gamma   90.00
#
_symmetry.space_group_name_H-M   'P 1'
#
loop_
_entity.id
_entity.type
_entity.pdbx_description
1 polymer ?
#
loop_
_entity_poly.entity_id
_entity_poly.type
_entity_poly.pdbx_seq_one_letter_code
_entity_poly.pdbx_strand_id
1 'polypeptide(L)'
;MKREYMAAAAQLGPIEKDEPRSSAVSRMVSLLHEAKAHGGEVVVFPELALTTFFPRCYTEDETELDAWFETQMPNADVQPLFDAAAKLNVGFYLGYAELVLQNGKKYRFNTSIIVDGSGGIVGKYRKIHLPGHFKNEPWRPFQHLEKCYFEPGDLGFPVFDAFGGKVGMCICNDRRWPETFRVMGLRGAELVMLGYNTPRHYPLAPEHDHLQDFHNHLCMQ
;
A
#
# COMPACT_ATOMS: atom_id res chain seq x y z
N MET A 1 -26.96 9.25 -14.43
CA MET A 1 -26.87 8.57 -13.13
C MET A 1 -25.89 9.34 -12.26
N LYS A 2 -26.23 9.62 -11.02
CA LYS A 2 -25.35 10.27 -10.06
C LYS A 2 -24.24 9.26 -9.69
N ARG A 3 -22.99 9.59 -9.96
CA ARG A 3 -21.83 8.75 -9.67
C ARG A 3 -21.18 9.26 -8.38
N GLU A 4 -21.81 9.00 -7.27
CA GLU A 4 -21.29 9.35 -5.95
C GLU A 4 -21.09 8.06 -5.14
N TYR A 5 -19.96 7.96 -4.48
CA TYR A 5 -19.74 6.95 -3.47
C TYR A 5 -18.88 7.52 -2.34
N MET A 6 -19.02 6.92 -1.18
CA MET A 6 -18.29 7.33 0.02
C MET A 6 -17.00 6.53 0.15
N ALA A 7 -15.87 7.21 0.01
CA ALA A 7 -14.54 6.63 0.21
C ALA A 7 -13.98 7.07 1.56
N ALA A 8 -13.35 6.15 2.28
CA ALA A 8 -12.68 6.40 3.55
C ALA A 8 -11.16 6.21 3.40
N ALA A 9 -10.37 7.15 3.94
CA ALA A 9 -8.94 7.00 4.13
C ALA A 9 -8.68 6.53 5.56
N ALA A 10 -8.17 5.31 5.72
CA ALA A 10 -7.95 4.71 7.02
C ALA A 10 -6.55 5.04 7.56
N GLN A 11 -6.47 5.63 8.73
CA GLN A 11 -5.23 5.84 9.45
C GLN A 11 -5.02 4.70 10.46
N LEU A 12 -4.23 3.70 10.07
CA LEU A 12 -4.07 2.44 10.80
C LEU A 12 -3.27 2.60 12.11
N GLY A 13 -2.44 3.65 12.22
CA GLY A 13 -1.46 3.82 13.28
C GLY A 13 -0.19 3.00 13.04
N PRO A 14 0.81 3.09 13.93
CA PRO A 14 2.06 2.36 13.81
C PRO A 14 1.85 0.86 13.98
N ILE A 15 2.70 0.08 13.31
CA ILE A 15 2.83 -1.37 13.50
C ILE A 15 4.24 -1.63 14.01
N GLU A 16 4.35 -2.21 15.20
CA GLU A 16 5.64 -2.52 15.81
C GLU A 16 6.33 -3.68 15.09
N LYS A 17 7.66 -3.76 15.21
CA LYS A 17 8.46 -4.77 14.50
C LYS A 17 7.99 -6.21 14.80
N ASP A 18 7.66 -6.49 16.06
CA ASP A 18 7.26 -7.81 16.52
C ASP A 18 5.74 -8.00 16.61
N GLU A 19 4.97 -7.05 16.10
CA GLU A 19 3.51 -7.13 16.08
C GLU A 19 3.04 -8.17 15.07
N PRO A 20 2.20 -9.15 15.49
CA PRO A 20 1.68 -10.15 14.56
C PRO A 20 0.70 -9.55 13.56
N ARG A 21 0.67 -10.08 12.35
CA ARG A 21 -0.25 -9.64 11.27
C ARG A 21 -1.71 -9.61 11.71
N SER A 22 -2.12 -10.59 12.50
CA SER A 22 -3.49 -10.68 13.05
C SER A 22 -3.90 -9.46 13.86
N SER A 23 -2.96 -8.80 14.55
CA SER A 23 -3.21 -7.56 15.28
C SER A 23 -3.49 -6.39 14.31
N ALA A 24 -2.65 -6.21 13.30
CA ALA A 24 -2.87 -5.19 12.26
C ALA A 24 -4.18 -5.44 11.50
N VAL A 25 -4.48 -6.71 11.15
CA VAL A 25 -5.73 -7.11 10.50
C VAL A 25 -6.94 -6.81 11.38
N SER A 26 -6.88 -7.08 12.68
CA SER A 26 -7.98 -6.75 13.61
C SER A 26 -8.27 -5.25 13.65
N ARG A 27 -7.23 -4.41 13.61
CA ARG A 27 -7.41 -2.94 13.52
C ARG A 27 -8.03 -2.53 12.18
N MET A 28 -7.60 -3.14 11.07
CA MET A 28 -8.18 -2.88 9.75
C MET A 28 -9.66 -3.29 9.69
N VAL A 29 -10.02 -4.45 10.26
CA VAL A 29 -11.42 -4.89 10.36
C VAL A 29 -12.25 -3.90 11.16
N SER A 30 -11.72 -3.37 12.28
CA SER A 30 -12.41 -2.35 13.08
C SER A 30 -12.65 -1.06 12.29
N LEU A 31 -11.63 -0.60 11.55
CA LEU A 31 -11.74 0.58 10.67
C LEU A 31 -12.73 0.36 9.52
N LEU A 32 -12.81 -0.86 8.99
CA LEU A 32 -13.79 -1.23 7.96
C LEU A 32 -15.24 -1.13 8.50
N HIS A 33 -15.47 -1.61 9.74
CA HIS A 33 -16.75 -1.47 10.42
C HIS A 33 -17.11 0.00 10.69
N GLU A 34 -16.13 0.79 11.12
CA GLU A 34 -16.31 2.23 11.37
C GLU A 34 -16.68 2.96 10.07
N ALA A 35 -15.92 2.72 8.99
CA ALA A 35 -16.20 3.28 7.68
C ALA A 35 -17.62 2.92 7.22
N LYS A 36 -18.05 1.65 7.38
CA LYS A 36 -19.41 1.22 7.06
C LYS A 36 -20.47 1.96 7.86
N ALA A 37 -20.24 2.16 9.15
CA ALA A 37 -21.17 2.90 10.01
C ALA A 37 -21.38 4.36 9.56
N HIS A 38 -20.38 4.94 8.89
CA HIS A 38 -20.43 6.26 8.28
C HIS A 38 -20.84 6.26 6.79
N GLY A 39 -21.34 5.14 6.28
CA GLY A 39 -21.80 5.02 4.88
C GLY A 39 -20.69 4.74 3.88
N GLY A 40 -19.47 4.39 4.34
CA GLY A 40 -18.33 4.06 3.49
C GLY A 40 -18.61 2.84 2.61
N GLU A 41 -18.20 2.93 1.35
CA GLU A 41 -18.30 1.88 0.35
C GLU A 41 -16.95 1.28 0.01
N VAL A 42 -15.88 2.06 0.21
CA VAL A 42 -14.50 1.64 0.03
C VAL A 42 -13.56 2.28 1.05
N VAL A 43 -12.56 1.53 1.52
CA VAL A 43 -11.54 1.98 2.48
C VAL A 43 -10.15 1.83 1.88
N VAL A 44 -9.34 2.88 1.98
CA VAL A 44 -7.94 2.87 1.54
C VAL A 44 -7.04 2.73 2.75
N PHE A 45 -6.34 1.60 2.85
CA PHE A 45 -5.33 1.34 3.88
C PHE A 45 -3.94 1.82 3.44
N PRO A 46 -2.99 2.01 4.37
CA PRO A 46 -1.63 2.44 4.04
C PRO A 46 -0.83 1.44 3.19
N GLU A 47 0.32 1.88 2.71
CA GLU A 47 1.38 1.04 2.15
C GLU A 47 1.92 0.06 3.20
N LEU A 48 2.22 -1.20 2.82
CA LEU A 48 2.76 -2.25 3.70
C LEU A 48 1.98 -2.40 5.03
N ALA A 49 0.65 -2.38 4.93
CA ALA A 49 -0.25 -2.29 6.08
C ALA A 49 -0.34 -3.55 6.96
N LEU A 50 0.37 -4.62 6.59
CA LEU A 50 0.39 -5.90 7.34
C LEU A 50 1.58 -6.00 8.30
N THR A 51 2.59 -5.13 8.16
CA THR A 51 3.84 -5.19 8.91
C THR A 51 4.32 -3.80 9.27
N THR A 52 5.30 -3.70 10.18
CA THR A 52 6.07 -2.46 10.30
C THR A 52 6.60 -2.03 8.94
N PHE A 53 6.92 -0.74 8.76
CA PHE A 53 7.56 -0.28 7.52
C PHE A 53 9.04 -0.73 7.50
N PHE A 54 9.25 -2.03 7.29
CA PHE A 54 10.55 -2.70 7.39
C PHE A 54 11.64 -2.19 6.43
N PRO A 55 11.37 -1.44 5.34
CA PRO A 55 12.44 -0.77 4.59
C PRO A 55 13.27 0.23 5.41
N ARG A 56 12.87 0.53 6.63
CA ARG A 56 13.68 1.28 7.64
C ARG A 56 14.67 0.39 8.40
N CYS A 57 14.49 -0.93 8.37
CA CYS A 57 15.29 -1.89 9.09
C CYS A 57 16.21 -2.65 8.13
N TYR A 58 17.52 -2.66 8.43
CA TYR A 58 18.46 -3.44 7.63
C TYR A 58 18.60 -4.84 8.21
N THR A 59 18.54 -5.84 7.34
CA THR A 59 18.91 -7.23 7.63
C THR A 59 19.62 -7.85 6.43
N GLU A 60 20.60 -8.71 6.71
CA GLU A 60 21.26 -9.58 5.73
C GLU A 60 20.68 -11.00 5.76
N ASP A 61 19.87 -11.30 6.75
CA ASP A 61 19.21 -12.60 6.86
C ASP A 61 18.01 -12.68 5.93
N GLU A 62 18.14 -13.48 4.89
CA GLU A 62 17.10 -13.74 3.90
C GLU A 62 15.82 -14.33 4.54
N THR A 63 15.96 -15.10 5.63
CA THR A 63 14.82 -15.70 6.32
C THR A 63 14.05 -14.64 7.11
N GLU A 64 14.78 -13.76 7.81
CA GLU A 64 14.17 -12.61 8.49
C GLU A 64 13.48 -11.69 7.48
N LEU A 65 14.15 -11.41 6.35
CA LEU A 65 13.58 -10.58 5.30
C LEU A 65 12.31 -11.19 4.72
N ASP A 66 12.33 -12.47 4.34
CA ASP A 66 11.18 -13.16 3.75
C ASP A 66 9.97 -13.24 4.71
N ALA A 67 10.21 -13.22 6.02
CA ALA A 67 9.15 -13.20 7.02
C ALA A 67 8.23 -11.96 6.95
N TRP A 68 8.67 -10.86 6.31
CA TRP A 68 7.86 -9.67 6.08
C TRP A 68 6.92 -9.79 4.86
N PHE A 69 7.09 -10.83 4.04
CA PHE A 69 6.42 -10.94 2.74
C PHE A 69 5.29 -11.97 2.78
N GLU A 70 4.28 -11.73 1.95
CA GLU A 70 3.18 -12.64 1.71
C GLU A 70 3.41 -13.41 0.41
N THR A 71 3.30 -14.75 0.48
CA THR A 71 3.40 -15.62 -0.71
C THR A 71 2.04 -15.91 -1.33
N GLN A 72 0.96 -15.58 -0.62
CA GLN A 72 -0.42 -15.76 -1.04
C GLN A 72 -1.29 -14.63 -0.48
N MET A 73 -2.28 -14.18 -1.25
CA MET A 73 -3.24 -13.18 -0.82
C MET A 73 -4.67 -13.58 -1.26
N PRO A 74 -5.65 -13.69 -0.33
CA PRO A 74 -5.43 -13.71 1.11
C PRO A 74 -4.74 -14.99 1.59
N ASN A 75 -4.05 -14.88 2.71
CA ASN A 75 -3.63 -16.02 3.53
C ASN A 75 -4.51 -16.11 4.79
N ALA A 76 -4.23 -17.08 5.67
CA ALA A 76 -5.04 -17.32 6.87
C ALA A 76 -5.10 -16.10 7.82
N ASP A 77 -4.01 -15.34 7.96
CA ASP A 77 -3.96 -14.17 8.83
C ASP A 77 -4.79 -13.00 8.28
N VAL A 78 -4.85 -12.86 6.95
CA VAL A 78 -5.51 -11.74 6.26
C VAL A 78 -6.96 -12.06 5.89
N GLN A 79 -7.34 -13.35 5.82
CA GLN A 79 -8.69 -13.80 5.47
C GLN A 79 -9.80 -13.07 6.25
N PRO A 80 -9.67 -12.79 7.58
CA PRO A 80 -10.70 -12.08 8.32
C PRO A 80 -11.06 -10.70 7.76
N LEU A 81 -10.12 -9.99 7.13
CA LEU A 81 -10.39 -8.71 6.48
C LEU A 81 -11.25 -8.89 5.22
N PHE A 82 -10.98 -9.92 4.42
CA PHE A 82 -11.76 -10.26 3.24
C PHE A 82 -13.18 -10.71 3.60
N ASP A 83 -13.31 -11.51 4.65
CA ASP A 83 -14.61 -11.96 5.16
C ASP A 83 -15.45 -10.77 5.68
N ALA A 84 -14.81 -9.83 6.38
CA ALA A 84 -15.46 -8.61 6.85
C ALA A 84 -15.91 -7.73 5.67
N ALA A 85 -15.09 -7.57 4.63
CA ALA A 85 -15.43 -6.84 3.43
C ALA A 85 -16.70 -7.42 2.76
N ALA A 86 -16.72 -8.73 2.55
CA ALA A 86 -17.87 -9.43 1.99
C ALA A 86 -19.13 -9.30 2.86
N LYS A 87 -19.00 -9.47 4.18
CA LYS A 87 -20.12 -9.36 5.12
C LYS A 87 -20.70 -7.95 5.16
N LEU A 88 -19.86 -6.92 5.10
CA LEU A 88 -20.26 -5.52 5.18
C LEU A 88 -20.65 -4.95 3.82
N ASN A 89 -20.35 -5.63 2.73
CA ASN A 89 -20.39 -5.10 1.38
C ASN A 89 -19.63 -3.77 1.29
N VAL A 90 -18.34 -3.79 1.69
CA VAL A 90 -17.41 -2.66 1.64
C VAL A 90 -16.10 -3.12 1.03
N GLY A 91 -15.68 -2.48 -0.05
CA GLY A 91 -14.39 -2.78 -0.65
C GLY A 91 -13.21 -2.13 0.08
N PHE A 92 -11.99 -2.52 -0.28
CA PHE A 92 -10.80 -1.90 0.26
C PHE A 92 -9.61 -1.93 -0.72
N TYR A 93 -8.70 -0.98 -0.52
CA TYR A 93 -7.34 -1.01 -1.04
C TYR A 93 -6.41 -1.45 0.09
N LEU A 94 -5.49 -2.38 -0.19
CA LEU A 94 -4.52 -2.91 0.78
C LEU A 94 -3.12 -2.94 0.16
N GLY A 95 -2.15 -2.30 0.83
CA GLY A 95 -0.71 -2.40 0.52
C GLY A 95 -0.04 -3.50 1.33
N TYR A 96 0.78 -4.34 0.70
CA TYR A 96 1.54 -5.41 1.35
C TYR A 96 2.84 -5.73 0.61
N ALA A 97 3.76 -6.45 1.26
CA ALA A 97 4.97 -6.97 0.66
C ALA A 97 4.69 -8.35 0.02
N GLU A 98 4.91 -8.49 -1.27
CA GLU A 98 4.62 -9.69 -2.04
C GLU A 98 5.90 -10.46 -2.37
N LEU A 99 5.98 -11.75 -2.03
CA LEU A 99 7.02 -12.67 -2.46
C LEU A 99 6.48 -13.61 -3.54
N VAL A 100 7.09 -13.57 -4.72
CA VAL A 100 6.74 -14.43 -5.84
C VAL A 100 7.90 -15.39 -6.12
N LEU A 101 7.58 -16.69 -6.22
CA LEU A 101 8.50 -17.70 -6.69
C LEU A 101 8.21 -18.01 -8.16
N GLN A 102 9.18 -17.70 -9.03
CA GLN A 102 9.06 -17.97 -10.46
C GLN A 102 10.34 -18.59 -11.00
N ASN A 103 10.23 -19.79 -11.58
CA ASN A 103 11.36 -20.53 -12.12
C ASN A 103 12.51 -20.76 -11.10
N GLY A 104 12.16 -20.99 -9.83
CA GLY A 104 13.12 -21.18 -8.74
C GLY A 104 13.79 -19.90 -8.23
N LYS A 105 13.41 -18.74 -8.75
CA LYS A 105 13.91 -17.44 -8.31
C LYS A 105 12.85 -16.70 -7.49
N LYS A 106 13.31 -16.03 -6.43
CA LYS A 106 12.48 -15.14 -5.61
C LYS A 106 12.43 -13.74 -6.22
N TYR A 107 11.22 -13.18 -6.29
CA TYR A 107 10.98 -11.77 -6.62
C TYR A 107 10.16 -11.15 -5.50
N ARG A 108 10.57 -9.98 -5.04
CA ARG A 108 9.93 -9.25 -3.94
C ARG A 108 9.37 -7.93 -4.46
N PHE A 109 8.08 -7.70 -4.26
CA PHE A 109 7.41 -6.49 -4.73
C PHE A 109 6.69 -5.77 -3.59
N ASN A 110 6.70 -4.44 -3.64
CA ASN A 110 5.80 -3.61 -2.88
C ASN A 110 4.49 -3.54 -3.67
N THR A 111 3.46 -4.21 -3.18
CA THR A 111 2.23 -4.52 -3.93
C THR A 111 1.01 -3.90 -3.28
N SER A 112 0.04 -3.51 -4.08
CA SER A 112 -1.31 -3.17 -3.62
C SER A 112 -2.38 -3.92 -4.39
N ILE A 113 -3.50 -4.16 -3.73
CA ILE A 113 -4.70 -4.77 -4.32
C ILE A 113 -5.93 -3.92 -4.06
N ILE A 114 -6.91 -4.03 -4.95
CA ILE A 114 -8.29 -3.62 -4.72
C ILE A 114 -9.12 -4.87 -4.50
N VAL A 115 -9.89 -4.86 -3.42
CA VAL A 115 -10.89 -5.89 -3.09
C VAL A 115 -12.25 -5.22 -3.13
N ASP A 116 -13.20 -5.83 -3.83
CA ASP A 116 -14.57 -5.32 -3.91
C ASP A 116 -15.43 -5.70 -2.70
N GLY A 117 -16.67 -5.22 -2.68
CA GLY A 117 -17.61 -5.52 -1.60
C GLY A 117 -18.09 -6.98 -1.53
N SER A 118 -17.69 -7.84 -2.47
CA SER A 118 -17.90 -9.29 -2.40
C SER A 118 -16.75 -10.03 -1.74
N GLY A 119 -15.64 -9.34 -1.44
CA GLY A 119 -14.39 -9.94 -0.97
C GLY A 119 -13.52 -10.47 -2.11
N GLY A 120 -13.81 -10.13 -3.36
CA GLY A 120 -13.02 -10.54 -4.54
C GLY A 120 -11.88 -9.54 -4.83
N ILE A 121 -10.69 -10.05 -5.17
CA ILE A 121 -9.60 -9.20 -5.68
C ILE A 121 -9.92 -8.82 -7.13
N VAL A 122 -10.14 -7.53 -7.39
CA VAL A 122 -10.48 -6.99 -8.71
C VAL A 122 -9.33 -6.24 -9.36
N GLY A 123 -8.25 -5.95 -8.63
CA GLY A 123 -7.09 -5.28 -9.15
C GLY A 123 -5.83 -5.54 -8.35
N LYS A 124 -4.67 -5.54 -9.03
CA LYS A 124 -3.33 -5.64 -8.44
C LYS A 124 -2.39 -4.66 -9.12
N TYR A 125 -1.56 -4.00 -8.32
CA TYR A 125 -0.50 -3.11 -8.75
C TYR A 125 0.79 -3.40 -7.98
N ARG A 126 1.94 -3.28 -8.63
CA ARG A 126 3.28 -3.36 -8.04
C ARG A 126 3.98 -2.02 -8.20
N LYS A 127 4.52 -1.48 -7.12
CA LYS A 127 5.17 -0.16 -7.08
C LYS A 127 6.32 -0.06 -8.08
N ILE A 128 6.25 0.92 -8.98
CA ILE A 128 7.24 1.13 -10.03
C ILE A 128 8.37 2.04 -9.54
N HIS A 129 8.03 3.15 -8.87
CA HIS A 129 9.00 4.16 -8.47
C HIS A 129 9.48 3.92 -7.04
N LEU A 130 10.41 2.99 -6.88
CA LEU A 130 11.02 2.69 -5.59
C LEU A 130 11.92 3.84 -5.13
N PRO A 131 11.70 4.43 -3.94
CA PRO A 131 12.60 5.42 -3.36
C PRO A 131 13.79 4.78 -2.65
N GLY A 132 14.67 5.62 -2.11
CA GLY A 132 15.76 5.19 -1.24
C GLY A 132 16.99 4.67 -1.96
N HIS A 133 17.73 3.77 -1.32
CA HIS A 133 19.04 3.33 -1.75
C HIS A 133 19.14 1.79 -1.85
N PHE A 134 20.16 1.32 -2.57
CA PHE A 134 20.31 -0.10 -2.94
C PHE A 134 21.01 -0.94 -1.87
N LYS A 135 21.60 -0.31 -0.84
CA LYS A 135 22.36 -1.00 0.21
C LYS A 135 22.33 -0.21 1.50
N ASN A 136 22.66 -0.87 2.59
CA ASN A 136 22.77 -0.23 3.89
C ASN A 136 23.80 0.92 3.86
N GLU A 137 23.41 2.07 4.38
CA GLU A 137 24.20 3.28 4.50
C GLU A 137 24.18 3.77 5.95
N PRO A 138 24.99 3.17 6.86
CA PRO A 138 24.91 3.39 8.32
C PRO A 138 25.13 4.84 8.78
N TRP A 139 25.74 5.68 7.92
CA TRP A 139 25.95 7.11 8.20
C TRP A 139 24.70 7.97 8.05
N ARG A 140 23.63 7.42 7.45
CA ARG A 140 22.37 8.17 7.29
C ARG A 140 21.60 8.21 8.61
N PRO A 141 20.86 9.30 8.87
CA PRO A 141 20.00 9.41 10.06
C PRO A 141 18.91 8.35 10.09
N PHE A 142 18.55 7.78 8.94
CA PHE A 142 17.61 6.66 8.80
C PHE A 142 17.87 5.90 7.50
N GLN A 143 17.51 4.62 7.48
CA GLN A 143 17.52 3.82 6.28
C GLN A 143 16.24 3.99 5.46
N HIS A 144 16.33 3.82 4.14
CA HIS A 144 15.21 3.70 3.24
C HIS A 144 15.57 2.72 2.14
N LEU A 145 15.31 1.44 2.39
CA LEU A 145 15.88 0.31 1.66
C LEU A 145 14.91 -0.31 0.64
N GLU A 146 13.94 0.45 0.14
CA GLU A 146 13.01 -0.11 -0.85
C GLU A 146 13.74 -0.61 -2.10
N LYS A 147 14.73 0.11 -2.62
CA LYS A 147 15.54 -0.34 -3.76
C LYS A 147 16.45 -1.54 -3.44
N CYS A 148 16.70 -1.82 -2.17
CA CYS A 148 17.47 -2.97 -1.72
C CYS A 148 16.59 -4.24 -1.67
N TYR A 149 15.34 -4.08 -1.23
CA TYR A 149 14.45 -5.18 -0.90
C TYR A 149 13.43 -5.53 -1.96
N PHE A 150 13.06 -4.59 -2.83
CA PHE A 150 12.01 -4.78 -3.83
C PHE A 150 12.53 -4.65 -5.26
N GLU A 151 11.94 -5.42 -6.15
CA GLU A 151 12.05 -5.22 -7.59
C GLU A 151 11.08 -4.12 -8.05
N PRO A 152 11.43 -3.33 -9.08
CA PRO A 152 10.47 -2.44 -9.72
C PRO A 152 9.25 -3.20 -10.23
N GLY A 153 8.07 -2.62 -10.07
CA GLY A 153 6.82 -3.23 -10.53
C GLY A 153 6.78 -3.48 -12.03
N ASP A 154 6.23 -4.62 -12.42
CA ASP A 154 6.20 -5.16 -13.77
C ASP A 154 4.80 -5.14 -14.42
N LEU A 155 3.78 -4.60 -13.72
CA LEU A 155 2.38 -4.57 -14.18
C LEU A 155 2.00 -3.26 -14.89
N GLY A 156 2.91 -2.30 -15.00
CA GLY A 156 2.64 -0.96 -15.48
C GLY A 156 1.67 -0.19 -14.55
N PHE A 157 0.91 0.76 -15.11
CA PHE A 157 -0.12 1.52 -14.39
C PHE A 157 -1.51 1.09 -14.89
N PRO A 158 -2.05 -0.05 -14.41
CA PRO A 158 -3.36 -0.53 -14.83
C PRO A 158 -4.49 0.33 -14.25
N VAL A 159 -5.64 0.29 -14.93
CA VAL A 159 -6.89 0.88 -14.46
C VAL A 159 -7.92 -0.24 -14.44
N PHE A 160 -8.68 -0.33 -13.37
CA PHE A 160 -9.63 -1.41 -13.11
C PHE A 160 -11.06 -0.88 -13.08
N ASP A 161 -12.00 -1.71 -13.52
CA ASP A 161 -13.41 -1.45 -13.29
C ASP A 161 -13.78 -1.89 -11.86
N ALA A 162 -14.02 -0.92 -11.00
CA ALA A 162 -14.36 -1.15 -9.59
C ALA A 162 -15.26 -0.02 -9.06
N PHE A 163 -16.11 -0.32 -8.11
CA PHE A 163 -16.99 0.64 -7.44
C PHE A 163 -17.83 1.51 -8.40
N GLY A 164 -18.25 0.92 -9.53
CA GLY A 164 -19.05 1.62 -10.55
C GLY A 164 -18.29 2.64 -11.39
N GLY A 165 -16.97 2.67 -11.32
CA GLY A 165 -16.10 3.57 -12.09
C GLY A 165 -14.78 2.94 -12.48
N LYS A 166 -13.87 3.77 -12.99
CA LYS A 166 -12.52 3.36 -13.36
C LYS A 166 -11.51 3.82 -12.29
N VAL A 167 -10.86 2.86 -11.67
CA VAL A 167 -9.96 3.08 -10.53
C VAL A 167 -8.52 2.73 -10.90
N GLY A 168 -7.61 3.69 -10.70
CA GLY A 168 -6.17 3.47 -10.73
C GLY A 168 -5.61 3.25 -9.32
N MET A 169 -4.43 2.66 -9.25
CA MET A 169 -3.67 2.50 -8.01
C MET A 169 -2.26 3.02 -8.16
N CYS A 170 -1.73 3.63 -7.11
CA CYS A 170 -0.31 3.88 -6.97
C CYS A 170 0.11 3.75 -5.49
N ILE A 171 1.41 3.68 -5.25
CA ILE A 171 1.96 3.47 -3.90
C ILE A 171 3.00 4.56 -3.61
N CYS A 172 2.78 5.32 -2.54
CA CYS A 172 3.76 6.22 -1.91
C CYS A 172 4.53 7.10 -2.91
N ASN A 173 5.77 6.75 -3.24
CA ASN A 173 6.66 7.52 -4.11
C ASN A 173 6.14 7.68 -5.55
N ASP A 174 5.28 6.79 -6.03
CA ASP A 174 4.67 6.92 -7.37
C ASP A 174 3.95 8.26 -7.56
N ARG A 175 3.37 8.82 -6.46
CA ARG A 175 2.65 10.10 -6.51
C ARG A 175 3.51 11.31 -6.89
N ARG A 176 4.83 11.15 -6.80
CA ARG A 176 5.80 12.23 -7.12
C ARG A 176 6.13 12.32 -8.60
N TRP A 177 5.64 11.37 -9.39
CA TRP A 177 5.92 11.26 -10.82
C TRP A 177 4.66 11.57 -11.63
N PRO A 178 4.63 12.66 -12.40
CA PRO A 178 3.44 13.04 -13.17
C PRO A 178 3.04 11.98 -14.20
N GLU A 179 3.98 11.16 -14.67
CA GLU A 179 3.73 10.05 -15.59
C GLU A 179 2.76 9.03 -15.00
N THR A 180 2.82 8.77 -13.69
CA THR A 180 1.89 7.87 -12.99
C THR A 180 0.44 8.27 -13.23
N PHE A 181 0.11 9.53 -12.94
CA PHE A 181 -1.24 10.06 -13.09
C PHE A 181 -1.63 10.24 -14.57
N ARG A 182 -0.68 10.68 -15.40
CA ARG A 182 -0.90 10.85 -16.84
C ARG A 182 -1.28 9.54 -17.50
N VAL A 183 -0.55 8.45 -17.24
CA VAL A 183 -0.85 7.15 -17.85
C VAL A 183 -2.20 6.63 -17.39
N MET A 184 -2.51 6.71 -16.09
CA MET A 184 -3.81 6.29 -15.57
C MET A 184 -4.95 7.16 -16.10
N GLY A 185 -4.77 8.49 -16.17
CA GLY A 185 -5.75 9.40 -16.75
C GLY A 185 -6.04 9.12 -18.22
N LEU A 186 -5.00 8.86 -19.05
CA LEU A 186 -5.17 8.46 -20.46
C LEU A 186 -5.87 7.11 -20.63
N ARG A 187 -5.79 6.24 -19.61
CA ARG A 187 -6.54 4.97 -19.55
C ARG A 187 -7.95 5.13 -18.96
N GLY A 188 -8.36 6.36 -18.66
CA GLY A 188 -9.69 6.70 -18.19
C GLY A 188 -9.92 6.55 -16.70
N ALA A 189 -8.87 6.55 -15.86
CA ALA A 189 -9.03 6.55 -14.42
C ALA A 189 -9.83 7.77 -13.96
N GLU A 190 -10.85 7.54 -13.15
CA GLU A 190 -11.73 8.55 -12.55
C GLU A 190 -11.37 8.79 -11.08
N LEU A 191 -10.78 7.76 -10.44
CA LEU A 191 -10.26 7.80 -9.09
C LEU A 191 -8.90 7.11 -9.05
N VAL A 192 -7.98 7.64 -8.24
CA VAL A 192 -6.70 6.98 -7.93
C VAL A 192 -6.63 6.72 -6.44
N MET A 193 -6.47 5.45 -6.05
CA MET A 193 -6.23 5.04 -4.67
C MET A 193 -4.74 5.01 -4.39
N LEU A 194 -4.34 5.60 -3.27
CA LEU A 194 -2.95 5.77 -2.88
C LEU A 194 -2.75 5.43 -1.41
N GLY A 195 -1.98 4.37 -1.12
CA GLY A 195 -1.45 4.07 0.21
C GLY A 195 -0.02 4.55 0.36
N TYR A 196 0.32 5.16 1.51
CA TYR A 196 1.68 5.59 1.82
C TYR A 196 1.94 5.70 3.32
N ASN A 197 3.24 5.66 3.70
CA ASN A 197 3.74 5.78 5.07
C ASN A 197 4.74 6.94 5.23
N THR A 198 4.54 8.04 4.52
CA THR A 198 5.44 9.19 4.60
C THR A 198 5.12 9.99 5.87
N PRO A 199 6.06 10.12 6.83
CA PRO A 199 5.85 10.95 8.01
C PRO A 199 5.85 12.43 7.60
N ARG A 200 5.00 13.24 8.25
CA ARG A 200 5.02 14.69 8.08
C ARG A 200 6.20 15.34 8.82
N HIS A 201 6.49 14.83 10.00
CA HIS A 201 7.61 15.24 10.82
C HIS A 201 8.54 14.05 11.05
N TYR A 202 9.84 14.27 10.84
CA TYR A 202 10.87 13.26 11.07
C TYR A 202 11.88 13.76 12.09
N PRO A 203 11.79 13.35 13.37
CA PRO A 203 12.63 13.88 14.45
C PRO A 203 14.14 13.72 14.25
N LEU A 204 14.57 12.70 13.50
CA LEU A 204 15.98 12.43 13.20
C LEU A 204 16.56 13.29 12.04
N ALA A 205 15.70 13.92 11.25
CA ALA A 205 16.08 14.75 10.12
C ALA A 205 15.00 15.83 9.84
N PRO A 206 14.73 16.73 10.80
CA PRO A 206 13.63 17.71 10.70
C PRO A 206 13.83 18.73 9.57
N GLU A 207 15.06 18.90 9.09
CA GLU A 207 15.39 19.73 7.93
C GLU A 207 14.72 19.27 6.62
N HIS A 208 14.20 18.02 6.59
CA HIS A 208 13.46 17.46 5.44
C HIS A 208 11.94 17.62 5.55
N ASP A 209 11.40 18.14 6.65
CA ASP A 209 9.95 18.19 6.89
C ASP A 209 9.21 19.00 5.82
N HIS A 210 9.77 20.11 5.37
CA HIS A 210 9.17 20.94 4.31
C HIS A 210 9.03 20.20 2.97
N LEU A 211 9.88 19.22 2.69
CA LEU A 211 9.77 18.39 1.49
C LEU A 211 8.56 17.46 1.55
N GLN A 212 8.13 17.07 2.75
CA GLN A 212 6.95 16.23 2.91
C GLN A 212 5.67 16.99 2.54
N ASP A 213 5.53 18.23 3.00
CA ASP A 213 4.41 19.09 2.62
C ASP A 213 4.44 19.39 1.12
N PHE A 214 5.60 19.71 0.54
CA PHE A 214 5.78 19.90 -0.89
C PHE A 214 5.28 18.70 -1.69
N HIS A 215 5.74 17.50 -1.34
CA HIS A 215 5.34 16.27 -2.05
C HIS A 215 3.87 15.91 -1.85
N ASN A 216 3.30 16.17 -0.68
CA ASN A 216 1.91 15.84 -0.41
C ASN A 216 0.92 16.83 -1.03
N HIS A 217 1.30 18.10 -1.17
CA HIS A 217 0.40 19.13 -1.69
C HIS A 217 0.64 19.43 -3.17
N LEU A 218 1.88 19.68 -3.58
CA LEU A 218 2.17 20.13 -4.95
C LEU A 218 2.29 18.99 -5.95
N CYS A 219 2.93 17.87 -5.58
CA CYS A 219 3.12 16.77 -6.53
C CYS A 219 1.83 16.00 -6.83
N MET A 220 0.84 16.05 -5.93
CA MET A 220 -0.46 15.39 -6.13
C MET A 220 -1.47 16.30 -6.86
N GLN A 221 -1.30 17.61 -6.85
CA GLN A 221 -2.14 18.57 -7.55
C GLN A 221 -1.71 18.74 -9.00
#